data_63efe1b09d1d0a1a15fec3244a3f73ac
#
_entry.id   63efe1b09d1d0a1a15fec3244a3f73ac
#
_cell.length_a   1.000
_cell.length_b   1.000
_cell.length_c   1.000
_cell.angle_alpha   90.00
_cell.angle_beta   90.00
_cell.angle_gamma   90.00
#
_symmetry.space_group_name_H-M   'P 1'
#
loop_
_entity.id
_entity.type
_entity.pdbx_description
1 polymer ?
#
loop_
_entity_poly.entity_id
_entity_poly.type
_entity_poly.pdbx_seq_one_letter_code
_entity_poly.pdbx_strand_id
1 'polypeptide(L)'
;HDLGHTPFGHTGEHIISSLLADRGGFKHEGYSLRVVDHLINYGKGLNLTYGVRDGIINHCGEVFEQSYRPDFTVKVLSALEGRSAYPSTWEGVAVRASDRIAYLGRDLEDALQLKIIERKNIPEVVTKTLGKSNSDMIDTLVKDVIRYANKNGEIGFSDSVYNAMIVLKDFNYKNIYNSSVLEDFHKFIERVLKTLWEYLSSIFEKYGYEYEKYKEEKTMLASRFSDFLSKMEDFYKNTEKSDKNVVLDYIA
;
A
#
# COMPACT_ATOMS: atom_id res chain seq x y z
N HIS A 1 7.53 0.77 -4.61
CA HIS A 1 6.21 1.40 -4.74
C HIS A 1 5.44 1.43 -3.41
N ASP A 2 5.61 0.45 -2.55
CA ASP A 2 4.88 0.27 -1.29
C ASP A 2 5.52 0.92 -0.04
N LEU A 3 6.42 1.87 -0.20
CA LEU A 3 7.08 2.54 0.93
C LEU A 3 6.13 3.31 1.85
N GLY A 4 4.96 3.66 1.36
CA GLY A 4 3.92 4.35 2.11
C GLY A 4 2.83 3.42 2.64
N HIS A 5 3.02 2.11 2.59
CA HIS A 5 2.04 1.18 3.11
C HIS A 5 2.02 1.22 4.65
N THR A 6 0.82 1.34 5.23
CA THR A 6 0.66 1.46 6.68
C THR A 6 1.01 0.17 7.41
N PRO A 7 1.36 0.25 8.72
CA PRO A 7 1.39 -0.94 9.57
C PRO A 7 0.06 -1.70 9.48
N PHE A 8 0.13 -3.02 9.43
CA PHE A 8 -1.02 -3.93 9.29
C PHE A 8 -1.74 -3.86 7.92
N GLY A 9 -1.06 -3.42 6.87
CA GLY A 9 -1.55 -3.49 5.49
C GLY A 9 -2.85 -2.72 5.26
N HIS A 10 -3.75 -3.26 4.45
CA HIS A 10 -5.02 -2.60 4.10
C HIS A 10 -5.93 -2.33 5.30
N THR A 11 -5.87 -3.15 6.36
CA THR A 11 -6.63 -2.88 7.59
C THR A 11 -6.13 -1.59 8.25
N GLY A 12 -4.82 -1.42 8.34
CA GLY A 12 -4.21 -0.18 8.83
C GLY A 12 -4.53 1.02 7.94
N GLU A 13 -4.44 0.86 6.63
CA GLU A 13 -4.81 1.89 5.66
C GLU A 13 -6.25 2.38 5.86
N HIS A 14 -7.20 1.45 6.02
CA HIS A 14 -8.60 1.79 6.25
C HIS A 14 -8.81 2.56 7.55
N ILE A 15 -8.15 2.15 8.63
CA ILE A 15 -8.25 2.81 9.93
C ILE A 15 -7.64 4.22 9.86
N ILE A 16 -6.43 4.36 9.32
CA ILE A 16 -5.77 5.67 9.17
C ILE A 16 -6.58 6.57 8.24
N SER A 17 -7.13 6.02 7.15
CA SER A 17 -8.01 6.77 6.27
C SER A 17 -9.24 7.31 7.00
N SER A 18 -9.83 6.54 7.93
CA SER A 18 -10.95 7.00 8.76
C SER A 18 -10.55 8.13 9.73
N LEU A 19 -9.33 8.10 10.26
CA LEU A 19 -8.80 9.16 11.12
C LEU A 19 -8.52 10.47 10.37
N LEU A 20 -8.39 10.39 9.04
CA LEU A 20 -8.14 11.52 8.13
C LEU A 20 -9.35 11.85 7.25
N ALA A 21 -10.54 11.38 7.58
CA ALA A 21 -11.73 11.56 6.74
C ALA A 21 -12.05 13.03 6.42
N ASP A 22 -11.75 13.94 7.35
CA ASP A 22 -11.89 15.40 7.19
C ASP A 22 -10.88 16.02 6.21
N ARG A 23 -9.90 15.23 5.71
CA ARG A 23 -8.80 15.65 4.82
C ARG A 23 -8.70 14.83 3.55
N GLY A 24 -9.77 14.14 3.16
CA GLY A 24 -9.78 13.28 1.96
C GLY A 24 -9.29 11.86 2.18
N GLY A 25 -9.05 11.45 3.44
CA GLY A 25 -8.61 10.09 3.79
C GLY A 25 -7.12 9.86 3.56
N PHE A 26 -6.76 8.58 3.47
CA PHE A 26 -5.39 8.11 3.26
C PHE A 26 -5.36 7.05 2.16
N LYS A 27 -4.35 7.13 1.31
CA LYS A 27 -4.06 6.13 0.28
C LYS A 27 -2.57 5.87 0.24
N HIS A 28 -2.17 4.61 0.36
CA HIS A 28 -0.75 4.25 0.48
C HIS A 28 0.07 4.61 -0.76
N GLU A 29 -0.51 4.59 -1.96
CA GLU A 29 0.18 4.99 -3.18
C GLU A 29 0.56 6.48 -3.20
N GLY A 30 -0.35 7.35 -2.76
CA GLY A 30 -0.06 8.78 -2.59
C GLY A 30 0.93 9.03 -1.44
N TYR A 31 0.81 8.23 -0.39
CA TYR A 31 1.73 8.32 0.74
C TYR A 31 3.12 7.76 0.40
N SER A 32 3.22 6.73 -0.44
CA SER A 32 4.50 6.26 -1.00
C SER A 32 5.25 7.38 -1.73
N LEU A 33 4.51 8.19 -2.50
CA LEU A 33 5.09 9.39 -3.14
C LEU A 33 5.56 10.41 -2.10
N ARG A 34 4.78 10.65 -1.04
CA ARG A 34 5.17 11.53 0.07
C ARG A 34 6.45 11.05 0.77
N VAL A 35 6.56 9.75 1.00
CA VAL A 35 7.76 9.16 1.62
C VAL A 35 9.00 9.44 0.79
N VAL A 36 8.98 9.16 -0.51
CA VAL A 36 10.15 9.34 -1.38
C VAL A 36 10.44 10.79 -1.72
N ASP A 37 9.43 11.66 -1.75
CA ASP A 37 9.59 13.08 -2.07
C ASP A 37 10.03 13.92 -0.86
N HIS A 38 9.62 13.49 0.36
CA HIS A 38 9.71 14.35 1.53
C HIS A 38 10.26 13.70 2.79
N LEU A 39 9.88 12.45 3.14
CA LEU A 39 10.20 11.92 4.47
C LEU A 39 11.61 11.32 4.56
N ILE A 40 12.06 10.65 3.50
CA ILE A 40 13.41 10.08 3.46
C ILE A 40 14.45 11.20 3.55
N ASN A 41 15.62 10.89 4.14
CA ASN A 41 16.70 11.82 4.35
C ASN A 41 16.29 13.08 5.15
N TYR A 42 15.44 12.90 6.14
CA TYR A 42 15.00 13.96 7.05
C TYR A 42 14.42 15.19 6.31
N GLY A 43 13.45 14.96 5.49
CA GLY A 43 12.73 16.01 4.76
C GLY A 43 13.29 16.36 3.39
N LYS A 44 14.43 15.79 2.97
CA LYS A 44 15.08 16.11 1.68
C LYS A 44 14.57 15.28 0.51
N GLY A 45 13.98 14.11 0.79
CA GLY A 45 13.53 13.16 -0.22
C GLY A 45 14.66 12.51 -1.02
N LEU A 46 14.29 11.81 -2.09
CA LEU A 46 15.22 11.07 -2.97
C LEU A 46 15.48 11.76 -4.31
N ASN A 47 14.82 12.88 -4.62
CA ASN A 47 14.94 13.57 -5.91
C ASN A 47 14.76 12.64 -7.13
N LEU A 48 13.69 11.82 -7.11
CA LEU A 48 13.39 10.86 -8.18
C LEU A 48 12.88 11.56 -9.44
N THR A 49 13.11 10.92 -10.58
CA THR A 49 12.57 11.41 -11.86
C THR A 49 11.04 11.29 -11.89
N TYR A 50 10.40 12.07 -12.77
CA TYR A 50 8.96 12.02 -12.97
C TYR A 50 8.46 10.60 -13.25
N GLY A 51 9.10 9.87 -14.16
CA GLY A 51 8.65 8.52 -14.54
C GLY A 51 8.66 7.53 -13.37
N VAL A 52 9.64 7.61 -12.46
CA VAL A 52 9.68 6.78 -11.25
C VAL A 52 8.55 7.17 -10.29
N ARG A 53 8.35 8.46 -10.06
CA ARG A 53 7.29 8.99 -9.19
C ARG A 53 5.90 8.67 -9.72
N ASP A 54 5.70 8.79 -11.04
CA ASP A 54 4.47 8.41 -11.73
C ASP A 54 4.19 6.90 -11.59
N GLY A 55 5.20 6.05 -11.73
CA GLY A 55 5.09 4.62 -11.49
C GLY A 55 4.74 4.27 -10.04
N ILE A 56 5.27 5.02 -9.06
CA ILE A 56 4.95 4.83 -7.65
C ILE A 56 3.47 5.13 -7.37
N ILE A 57 2.97 6.30 -7.76
CA ILE A 57 1.59 6.70 -7.41
C ILE A 57 0.52 5.94 -8.21
N ASN A 58 0.87 5.41 -9.39
CA ASN A 58 -0.07 4.72 -10.26
C ASN A 58 0.10 3.19 -10.26
N HIS A 59 0.83 2.61 -9.30
CA HIS A 59 1.01 1.15 -9.24
C HIS A 59 -0.30 0.41 -8.91
N CYS A 60 -1.18 1.00 -8.12
CA CYS A 60 -2.50 0.46 -7.83
C CYS A 60 -3.52 0.78 -8.92
N GLY A 61 -4.58 -0.03 -9.01
CA GLY A 61 -5.72 0.20 -9.90
C GLY A 61 -7.01 -0.31 -9.28
N GLU A 62 -8.11 0.47 -9.43
CA GLU A 62 -9.43 0.06 -8.93
C GLU A 62 -9.99 -1.12 -9.72
N VAL A 63 -9.77 -1.13 -11.03
CA VAL A 63 -10.28 -2.17 -11.92
C VAL A 63 -9.24 -3.24 -12.15
N PHE A 64 -9.67 -4.50 -12.02
CA PHE A 64 -8.83 -5.64 -12.35
C PHE A 64 -8.92 -5.90 -13.85
N GLU A 65 -8.00 -5.32 -14.61
CA GLU A 65 -8.01 -5.35 -16.08
C GLU A 65 -7.18 -6.50 -16.63
N GLN A 66 -7.55 -6.95 -17.83
CA GLN A 66 -6.84 -8.01 -18.54
C GLN A 66 -5.53 -7.53 -19.14
N SER A 67 -5.49 -6.30 -19.64
CA SER A 67 -4.28 -5.71 -20.23
C SER A 67 -4.14 -4.23 -19.87
N TYR A 68 -2.92 -3.74 -19.98
CA TYR A 68 -2.51 -2.41 -19.57
C TYR A 68 -1.62 -1.77 -20.63
N ARG A 69 -1.86 -0.46 -20.86
CA ARG A 69 -0.99 0.40 -21.65
C ARG A 69 -0.67 1.68 -20.88
N PRO A 70 0.51 2.28 -21.09
CA PRO A 70 0.75 3.62 -20.60
C PRO A 70 -0.19 4.62 -21.27
N ASP A 71 -0.57 5.67 -20.54
CA ASP A 71 -1.33 6.76 -21.17
C ASP A 71 -0.42 7.82 -21.81
N PHE A 72 0.90 7.74 -21.61
CA PHE A 72 1.95 8.62 -22.13
C PHE A 72 1.76 10.11 -21.81
N THR A 73 0.81 10.47 -20.93
CA THR A 73 0.58 11.85 -20.55
C THR A 73 1.32 12.22 -19.27
N VAL A 74 1.78 13.47 -19.19
CA VAL A 74 2.36 14.02 -17.98
C VAL A 74 1.22 14.55 -17.11
N LYS A 75 1.11 14.02 -15.89
CA LYS A 75 0.07 14.37 -14.92
C LYS A 75 0.65 15.23 -13.79
N VAL A 76 -0.19 16.01 -13.15
CA VAL A 76 0.16 16.64 -11.88
C VAL A 76 -0.02 15.58 -10.78
N LEU A 77 1.07 14.92 -10.38
CA LEU A 77 1.02 13.76 -9.49
C LEU A 77 0.39 14.08 -8.12
N SER A 78 0.59 15.30 -7.61
CA SER A 78 -0.02 15.76 -6.35
C SER A 78 -1.54 15.98 -6.41
N ALA A 79 -2.11 16.03 -7.62
CA ALA A 79 -3.55 16.21 -7.84
C ALA A 79 -4.28 14.88 -8.16
N LEU A 80 -3.58 13.75 -8.12
CA LEU A 80 -4.19 12.46 -8.40
C LEU A 80 -5.01 11.99 -7.19
N GLU A 81 -6.33 11.99 -7.35
CA GLU A 81 -7.31 11.61 -6.32
C GLU A 81 -7.85 10.21 -6.58
N GLY A 82 -7.21 9.24 -6.83
CA GLY A 82 -7.80 7.92 -7.05
C GLY A 82 -6.89 6.97 -7.81
N ARG A 83 -7.35 5.72 -7.88
CA ARG A 83 -6.65 4.61 -8.50
C ARG A 83 -7.04 4.42 -9.98
N SER A 84 -7.65 5.43 -10.60
CA SER A 84 -8.13 5.37 -11.99
C SER A 84 -7.07 5.79 -13.02
N ALA A 85 -6.03 6.49 -12.60
CA ALA A 85 -4.95 6.92 -13.49
C ALA A 85 -4.02 5.76 -13.87
N TYR A 86 -3.48 5.84 -15.10
CA TYR A 86 -2.50 4.88 -15.60
C TYR A 86 -1.10 5.47 -15.52
N PRO A 87 -0.07 4.62 -15.31
CA PRO A 87 1.32 5.05 -15.45
C PRO A 87 1.58 5.61 -16.86
N SER A 88 2.45 6.61 -16.95
CA SER A 88 2.83 7.22 -18.22
C SER A 88 3.95 6.46 -18.94
N THR A 89 4.50 5.42 -18.34
CA THR A 89 5.61 4.62 -18.90
C THR A 89 5.32 3.14 -18.87
N TRP A 90 5.99 2.38 -19.74
CA TRP A 90 5.91 0.92 -19.75
C TRP A 90 6.46 0.30 -18.46
N GLU A 91 7.48 0.89 -17.88
CA GLU A 91 8.04 0.46 -16.60
C GLU A 91 7.02 0.60 -15.48
N GLY A 92 6.29 1.71 -15.42
CA GLY A 92 5.21 1.91 -14.45
C GLY A 92 4.08 0.89 -14.63
N VAL A 93 3.70 0.59 -15.87
CA VAL A 93 2.70 -0.46 -16.19
C VAL A 93 3.21 -1.84 -15.78
N ALA A 94 4.50 -2.14 -16.00
CA ALA A 94 5.10 -3.39 -15.57
C ALA A 94 5.09 -3.54 -14.03
N VAL A 95 5.35 -2.47 -13.28
CA VAL A 95 5.23 -2.45 -11.81
C VAL A 95 3.79 -2.75 -11.40
N ARG A 96 2.79 -2.10 -12.01
CA ARG A 96 1.36 -2.32 -11.74
C ARG A 96 0.91 -3.77 -11.98
N ALA A 97 1.39 -4.40 -13.06
CA ALA A 97 1.12 -5.80 -13.33
C ALA A 97 1.84 -6.74 -12.34
N SER A 98 3.08 -6.43 -12.01
CA SER A 98 3.90 -7.22 -11.07
C SER A 98 3.36 -7.19 -9.65
N ASP A 99 2.86 -6.05 -9.19
CA ASP A 99 2.20 -5.91 -7.90
C ASP A 99 1.04 -6.91 -7.77
N ARG A 100 0.17 -6.98 -8.79
CA ARG A 100 -0.94 -7.94 -8.82
C ARG A 100 -0.48 -9.41 -8.80
N ILE A 101 0.57 -9.73 -9.55
CA ILE A 101 1.14 -11.07 -9.55
C ILE A 101 1.65 -11.46 -8.17
N ALA A 102 2.25 -10.51 -7.46
CA ALA A 102 2.93 -10.76 -6.19
C ALA A 102 1.96 -11.15 -5.07
N TYR A 103 0.81 -10.47 -4.94
CA TYR A 103 -0.07 -10.67 -3.78
C TYR A 103 -1.07 -11.82 -3.95
N LEU A 104 -1.57 -12.09 -5.18
CA LEU A 104 -2.67 -13.05 -5.39
C LEU A 104 -2.41 -14.44 -4.83
N GLY A 105 -1.25 -15.01 -5.15
CA GLY A 105 -0.86 -16.33 -4.67
C GLY A 105 -0.32 -16.32 -3.26
N ARG A 106 0.28 -15.21 -2.84
CA ARG A 106 0.85 -15.04 -1.49
C ARG A 106 -0.24 -15.04 -0.44
N ASP A 107 -1.29 -14.27 -0.61
CA ASP A 107 -2.41 -14.21 0.32
C ASP A 107 -3.10 -15.57 0.48
N LEU A 108 -3.22 -16.31 -0.63
CA LEU A 108 -3.74 -17.69 -0.59
C LEU A 108 -2.86 -18.63 0.25
N GLU A 109 -1.55 -18.54 0.08
CA GLU A 109 -0.59 -19.38 0.82
C GLU A 109 -0.58 -19.05 2.31
N ASP A 110 -0.59 -17.77 2.66
CA ASP A 110 -0.66 -17.32 4.05
C ASP A 110 -1.98 -17.75 4.72
N ALA A 111 -3.11 -17.65 4.02
CA ALA A 111 -4.40 -18.13 4.53
C ALA A 111 -4.44 -19.64 4.76
N LEU A 112 -3.76 -20.43 3.92
CA LEU A 112 -3.58 -21.87 4.13
C LEU A 112 -2.73 -22.17 5.36
N GLN A 113 -1.61 -21.44 5.55
CA GLN A 113 -0.74 -21.59 6.72
C GLN A 113 -1.45 -21.24 8.02
N LEU A 114 -2.25 -20.17 8.01
CA LEU A 114 -3.07 -19.72 9.14
C LEU A 114 -4.33 -20.57 9.34
N LYS A 115 -4.59 -21.56 8.48
CA LYS A 115 -5.77 -22.42 8.51
C LYS A 115 -7.11 -21.66 8.42
N ILE A 116 -7.09 -20.50 7.80
CA ILE A 116 -8.31 -19.73 7.47
C ILE A 116 -9.10 -20.45 6.39
N ILE A 117 -8.39 -21.09 5.45
CA ILE A 117 -8.96 -21.91 4.37
C ILE A 117 -8.24 -23.27 4.30
N GLU A 118 -8.85 -24.22 3.60
CA GLU A 118 -8.24 -25.52 3.29
C GLU A 118 -7.99 -25.65 1.78
N ARG A 119 -6.97 -26.41 1.37
CA ARG A 119 -6.63 -26.63 -0.06
C ARG A 119 -7.82 -27.14 -0.89
N LYS A 120 -8.69 -27.96 -0.30
CA LYS A 120 -9.88 -28.50 -0.98
C LYS A 120 -10.93 -27.44 -1.35
N ASN A 121 -10.88 -26.26 -0.70
CA ASN A 121 -11.80 -25.15 -0.96
C ASN A 121 -11.37 -24.30 -2.16
N ILE A 122 -10.10 -24.42 -2.61
CA ILE A 122 -9.58 -23.63 -3.73
C ILE A 122 -10.26 -24.06 -5.02
N PRO A 123 -10.81 -23.14 -5.82
CA PRO A 123 -11.45 -23.48 -7.08
C PRO A 123 -10.52 -24.25 -8.02
N GLU A 124 -11.02 -25.31 -8.63
CA GLU A 124 -10.21 -26.19 -9.47
C GLU A 124 -9.59 -25.47 -10.67
N VAL A 125 -10.28 -24.49 -11.26
CA VAL A 125 -9.78 -23.66 -12.34
C VAL A 125 -8.51 -22.92 -11.95
N VAL A 126 -8.41 -22.44 -10.69
CA VAL A 126 -7.22 -21.75 -10.18
C VAL A 126 -6.03 -22.72 -10.13
N THR A 127 -6.21 -23.89 -9.49
CA THR A 127 -5.12 -24.86 -9.33
C THR A 127 -4.67 -25.50 -10.63
N LYS A 128 -5.58 -25.66 -11.60
CA LYS A 128 -5.26 -26.20 -12.94
C LYS A 128 -4.57 -25.20 -13.85
N THR A 129 -4.98 -23.92 -13.77
CA THR A 129 -4.49 -22.89 -14.70
C THR A 129 -3.28 -22.15 -14.14
N LEU A 130 -3.33 -21.74 -12.88
CA LEU A 130 -2.27 -20.91 -12.27
C LEU A 130 -1.21 -21.74 -11.55
N GLY A 131 -1.59 -22.89 -10.98
CA GLY A 131 -0.69 -23.75 -10.21
C GLY A 131 -1.18 -23.99 -8.78
N LYS A 132 -0.43 -24.78 -8.02
CA LYS A 132 -0.84 -25.25 -6.67
C LYS A 132 -0.11 -24.55 -5.53
N SER A 133 0.97 -23.85 -5.82
CA SER A 133 1.77 -23.08 -4.86
C SER A 133 1.90 -21.64 -5.34
N ASN A 134 2.26 -20.74 -4.43
CA ASN A 134 2.56 -19.35 -4.81
C ASN A 134 3.67 -19.27 -5.88
N SER A 135 4.70 -20.09 -5.76
CA SER A 135 5.79 -20.16 -6.74
C SER A 135 5.30 -20.58 -8.13
N ASP A 136 4.43 -21.61 -8.22
CA ASP A 136 3.85 -22.05 -9.50
C ASP A 136 3.00 -20.93 -10.12
N MET A 137 2.20 -20.25 -9.29
CA MET A 137 1.33 -19.15 -9.73
C MET A 137 2.15 -18.00 -10.29
N ILE A 138 3.19 -17.55 -9.58
CA ILE A 138 4.10 -16.50 -10.06
C ILE A 138 4.76 -16.91 -11.37
N ASP A 139 5.30 -18.12 -11.47
CA ASP A 139 5.95 -18.62 -12.69
C ASP A 139 4.97 -18.63 -13.88
N THR A 140 3.75 -19.11 -13.66
CA THR A 140 2.70 -19.15 -14.69
C THR A 140 2.33 -17.73 -15.15
N LEU A 141 2.07 -16.82 -14.21
CA LEU A 141 1.65 -15.45 -14.48
C LEU A 141 2.75 -14.66 -15.21
N VAL A 142 3.99 -14.75 -14.75
CA VAL A 142 5.13 -14.08 -15.42
C VAL A 142 5.33 -14.58 -16.83
N LYS A 143 5.31 -15.91 -17.05
CA LYS A 143 5.45 -16.49 -18.37
C LYS A 143 4.30 -16.08 -19.30
N ASP A 144 3.09 -16.00 -18.77
CA ASP A 144 1.91 -15.61 -19.55
C ASP A 144 1.98 -14.13 -19.96
N VAL A 145 2.35 -13.22 -19.03
CA VAL A 145 2.57 -11.79 -19.33
C VAL A 145 3.59 -11.61 -20.46
N ILE A 146 4.73 -12.34 -20.39
CA ILE A 146 5.79 -12.25 -21.43
C ILE A 146 5.24 -12.70 -22.79
N ARG A 147 4.50 -13.82 -22.82
CA ARG A 147 3.91 -14.33 -24.06
C ARG A 147 2.85 -13.40 -24.62
N TYR A 148 2.00 -12.88 -23.73
CA TYR A 148 0.95 -11.94 -24.10
C TYR A 148 1.53 -10.65 -24.68
N ALA A 149 2.54 -10.08 -24.01
CA ALA A 149 3.20 -8.85 -24.44
C ALA A 149 3.89 -9.02 -25.80
N ASN A 150 4.59 -10.12 -26.01
CA ASN A 150 5.24 -10.41 -27.30
C ASN A 150 4.23 -10.55 -28.45
N LYS A 151 3.03 -11.03 -28.18
CA LYS A 151 1.98 -11.23 -29.19
C LYS A 151 1.18 -9.96 -29.46
N ASN A 152 0.86 -9.19 -28.43
CA ASN A 152 -0.15 -8.12 -28.50
C ASN A 152 0.48 -6.71 -28.42
N GLY A 153 1.76 -6.58 -28.05
CA GLY A 153 2.42 -5.28 -27.89
C GLY A 153 1.92 -4.47 -26.69
N GLU A 154 1.37 -5.15 -25.69
CA GLU A 154 0.91 -4.56 -24.44
C GLU A 154 1.11 -5.53 -23.27
N ILE A 155 1.19 -5.03 -22.04
CA ILE A 155 1.32 -5.87 -20.86
C ILE A 155 -0.06 -6.39 -20.47
N GLY A 156 -0.21 -7.71 -20.35
CA GLY A 156 -1.52 -8.30 -20.05
C GLY A 156 -1.45 -9.82 -19.91
N PHE A 157 -2.62 -10.42 -19.81
CA PHE A 157 -2.81 -11.84 -19.55
C PHE A 157 -3.70 -12.48 -20.63
N SER A 158 -3.43 -13.74 -20.95
CA SER A 158 -4.32 -14.54 -21.80
C SER A 158 -5.68 -14.76 -21.14
N ASP A 159 -6.73 -14.99 -21.94
CA ASP A 159 -8.10 -15.13 -21.44
C ASP A 159 -8.22 -16.20 -20.35
N SER A 160 -7.57 -17.34 -20.52
CA SER A 160 -7.63 -18.44 -19.55
C SER A 160 -6.96 -18.07 -18.21
N VAL A 161 -5.80 -17.40 -18.27
CA VAL A 161 -5.05 -16.96 -17.09
C VAL A 161 -5.80 -15.83 -16.41
N TYR A 162 -6.26 -14.84 -17.14
CA TYR A 162 -7.04 -13.73 -16.61
C TYR A 162 -8.31 -14.20 -15.89
N ASN A 163 -9.09 -15.11 -16.51
CA ASN A 163 -10.27 -15.67 -15.89
C ASN A 163 -9.95 -16.41 -14.57
N ALA A 164 -8.86 -17.18 -14.54
CA ALA A 164 -8.42 -17.86 -13.32
C ALA A 164 -7.97 -16.87 -12.23
N MET A 165 -7.32 -15.75 -12.63
CA MET A 165 -6.97 -14.66 -11.70
C MET A 165 -8.21 -13.99 -11.08
N ILE A 166 -9.26 -13.73 -11.88
CA ILE A 166 -10.53 -13.18 -11.38
C ILE A 166 -11.14 -14.13 -10.36
N VAL A 167 -11.23 -15.43 -10.68
CA VAL A 167 -11.77 -16.43 -9.76
C VAL A 167 -10.96 -16.49 -8.46
N LEU A 168 -9.64 -16.42 -8.55
CA LEU A 168 -8.78 -16.42 -7.36
C LEU A 168 -8.98 -15.15 -6.53
N LYS A 169 -9.03 -13.99 -7.18
CA LYS A 169 -9.29 -12.70 -6.50
C LYS A 169 -10.63 -12.75 -5.73
N ASP A 170 -11.69 -13.18 -6.39
CA ASP A 170 -13.02 -13.26 -5.77
C ASP A 170 -13.06 -14.30 -4.64
N PHE A 171 -12.34 -15.41 -4.79
CA PHE A 171 -12.18 -16.41 -3.74
C PHE A 171 -11.43 -15.83 -2.53
N ASN A 172 -10.31 -15.12 -2.73
CA ASN A 172 -9.55 -14.46 -1.66
C ASN A 172 -10.41 -13.42 -0.95
N TYR A 173 -11.13 -12.60 -1.71
CA TYR A 173 -12.00 -11.57 -1.13
C TYR A 173 -13.07 -12.18 -0.23
N LYS A 174 -13.75 -13.22 -0.70
CA LYS A 174 -14.84 -13.86 0.03
C LYS A 174 -14.36 -14.66 1.25
N ASN A 175 -13.26 -15.41 1.11
CA ASN A 175 -12.90 -16.43 2.10
C ASN A 175 -11.71 -16.03 2.97
N ILE A 176 -10.94 -15.01 2.58
CA ILE A 176 -9.79 -14.52 3.34
C ILE A 176 -10.11 -13.16 3.94
N TYR A 177 -10.25 -12.12 3.12
CA TYR A 177 -10.38 -10.75 3.63
C TYR A 177 -11.66 -10.49 4.41
N ASN A 178 -12.78 -11.13 4.03
CA ASN A 178 -14.06 -11.05 4.73
C ASN A 178 -14.27 -12.21 5.72
N SER A 179 -13.21 -12.91 6.13
CA SER A 179 -13.33 -14.00 7.09
C SER A 179 -13.60 -13.48 8.50
N SER A 180 -14.62 -14.03 9.15
CA SER A 180 -14.92 -13.71 10.56
C SER A 180 -13.80 -14.07 11.52
N VAL A 181 -12.89 -14.98 11.15
CA VAL A 181 -11.69 -15.32 11.92
C VAL A 181 -10.79 -14.09 12.14
N LEU A 182 -10.82 -13.13 11.21
CA LEU A 182 -9.98 -11.91 11.30
C LEU A 182 -10.66 -10.77 12.08
N GLU A 183 -11.95 -10.87 12.45
CA GLU A 183 -12.66 -9.76 13.10
C GLU A 183 -12.02 -9.28 14.40
N ASP A 184 -11.61 -10.20 15.27
CA ASP A 184 -10.99 -9.84 16.55
C ASP A 184 -9.60 -9.24 16.33
N PHE A 185 -8.88 -9.69 15.31
CA PHE A 185 -7.60 -9.12 14.92
C PHE A 185 -7.78 -7.70 14.34
N HIS A 186 -8.79 -7.47 13.51
CA HIS A 186 -9.12 -6.13 13.01
C HIS A 186 -9.48 -5.17 14.16
N LYS A 187 -10.28 -5.59 15.14
CA LYS A 187 -10.59 -4.79 16.34
C LYS A 187 -9.35 -4.49 17.17
N PHE A 188 -8.43 -5.44 17.28
CA PHE A 188 -7.15 -5.24 17.95
C PHE A 188 -6.31 -4.18 17.24
N ILE A 189 -6.15 -4.28 15.91
CA ILE A 189 -5.41 -3.31 15.10
C ILE A 189 -6.03 -1.91 15.24
N GLU A 190 -7.36 -1.81 15.14
CA GLU A 190 -8.07 -0.55 15.30
C GLU A 190 -7.77 0.10 16.63
N ARG A 191 -7.83 -0.66 17.73
CA ARG A 191 -7.52 -0.15 19.07
C ARG A 191 -6.08 0.33 19.15
N VAL A 192 -5.12 -0.46 18.64
CA VAL A 192 -3.69 -0.09 18.67
C VAL A 192 -3.45 1.20 17.90
N LEU A 193 -3.92 1.31 16.67
CA LEU A 193 -3.67 2.49 15.83
C LEU A 193 -4.39 3.74 16.36
N LYS A 194 -5.63 3.62 16.83
CA LYS A 194 -6.35 4.75 17.42
C LYS A 194 -5.68 5.23 18.71
N THR A 195 -5.31 4.32 19.62
CA THR A 195 -4.63 4.69 20.87
C THR A 195 -3.28 5.34 20.59
N LEU A 196 -2.52 4.82 19.62
CA LEU A 196 -1.25 5.41 19.20
C LEU A 196 -1.44 6.82 18.64
N TRP A 197 -2.43 6.98 17.76
CA TRP A 197 -2.79 8.28 17.18
C TRP A 197 -3.19 9.31 18.24
N GLU A 198 -4.10 8.93 19.14
CA GLU A 198 -4.59 9.80 20.22
C GLU A 198 -3.46 10.21 21.17
N TYR A 199 -2.63 9.25 21.58
CA TYR A 199 -1.50 9.51 22.47
C TYR A 199 -0.48 10.46 21.81
N LEU A 200 -0.02 10.17 20.61
CA LEU A 200 0.97 11.00 19.91
C LEU A 200 0.42 12.39 19.60
N SER A 201 -0.85 12.48 19.20
CA SER A 201 -1.51 13.77 18.98
C SER A 201 -1.58 14.59 20.26
N SER A 202 -1.94 13.97 21.40
CA SER A 202 -2.04 14.67 22.69
C SER A 202 -0.71 15.19 23.20
N ILE A 203 0.37 14.40 23.08
CA ILE A 203 1.69 14.85 23.52
C ILE A 203 2.29 15.88 22.55
N PHE A 204 1.97 15.80 21.24
CA PHE A 204 2.37 16.81 20.29
C PHE A 204 1.63 18.14 20.50
N GLU A 205 0.34 18.11 20.78
CA GLU A 205 -0.44 19.29 21.16
C GLU A 205 0.10 19.94 22.44
N LYS A 206 0.52 19.11 23.41
CA LYS A 206 1.05 19.57 24.70
C LYS A 206 2.44 20.18 24.61
N TYR A 207 3.34 19.58 23.84
CA TYR A 207 4.77 19.92 23.85
C TYR A 207 5.29 20.53 22.54
N GLY A 208 4.62 20.28 21.42
CA GLY A 208 5.05 20.75 20.09
C GLY A 208 6.51 20.37 19.79
N TYR A 209 7.34 21.36 19.54
CA TYR A 209 8.78 21.18 19.27
C TYR A 209 9.67 21.42 20.50
N GLU A 210 9.11 21.32 21.71
CA GLU A 210 9.88 21.41 22.97
C GLU A 210 10.42 20.02 23.36
N TYR A 211 11.42 19.52 22.65
CA TYR A 211 11.90 18.12 22.67
C TYR A 211 12.23 17.60 24.07
N GLU A 212 12.81 18.41 24.95
CA GLU A 212 13.18 18.00 26.32
C GLU A 212 11.95 17.66 27.18
N LYS A 213 10.80 18.27 26.90
CA LYS A 213 9.56 18.03 27.64
C LYS A 213 8.96 16.64 27.41
N TYR A 214 9.26 16.01 26.29
CA TYR A 214 8.81 14.63 26.02
C TYR A 214 9.38 13.61 27.02
N LYS A 215 10.48 13.94 27.70
CA LYS A 215 11.04 13.12 28.77
C LYS A 215 10.11 13.00 29.99
N GLU A 216 9.18 13.95 30.18
CA GLU A 216 8.18 13.92 31.25
C GLU A 216 7.22 12.74 31.14
N GLU A 217 6.96 12.27 29.89
CA GLU A 217 6.09 11.12 29.61
C GLU A 217 6.70 9.78 30.06
N LYS A 218 8.01 9.72 30.26
CA LYS A 218 8.77 8.53 30.73
C LYS A 218 8.53 7.27 29.90
N THR A 219 8.18 7.44 28.62
CA THR A 219 7.97 6.34 27.67
C THR A 219 9.00 6.36 26.56
N MET A 220 9.38 5.17 26.09
CA MET A 220 10.27 5.04 24.93
C MET A 220 9.61 5.60 23.66
N LEU A 221 8.28 5.49 23.55
CA LEU A 221 7.53 6.01 22.42
C LEU A 221 7.63 7.54 22.32
N ALA A 222 7.42 8.25 23.43
CA ALA A 222 7.55 9.72 23.45
C ALA A 222 8.97 10.17 23.14
N SER A 223 10.00 9.47 23.65
CA SER A 223 11.39 9.76 23.32
C SER A 223 11.68 9.59 21.83
N ARG A 224 11.25 8.48 21.21
CA ARG A 224 11.43 8.24 19.78
C ARG A 224 10.68 9.23 18.91
N PHE A 225 9.48 9.59 19.32
CA PHE A 225 8.69 10.60 18.61
C PHE A 225 9.36 11.98 18.69
N SER A 226 9.90 12.37 19.86
CA SER A 226 10.70 13.58 20.01
C SER A 226 11.95 13.59 19.11
N ASP A 227 12.67 12.46 19.04
CA ASP A 227 13.83 12.32 18.15
C ASP A 227 13.45 12.45 16.67
N PHE A 228 12.31 11.89 16.28
CA PHE A 228 11.76 12.04 14.93
C PHE A 228 11.45 13.51 14.63
N LEU A 229 10.72 14.18 15.53
CA LEU A 229 10.36 15.59 15.40
C LEU A 229 11.60 16.48 15.24
N SER A 230 12.62 16.26 16.07
CA SER A 230 13.85 17.07 16.01
C SER A 230 14.60 16.93 14.69
N LYS A 231 14.59 15.73 14.08
CA LYS A 231 15.20 15.47 12.77
C LYS A 231 14.41 16.03 11.61
N MET A 232 13.09 16.14 11.77
CA MET A 232 12.17 16.60 10.75
C MET A 232 11.74 18.08 10.92
N GLU A 233 12.28 18.78 11.92
CA GLU A 233 11.85 20.12 12.29
C GLU A 233 11.90 21.11 11.13
N ASP A 234 13.02 21.17 10.41
CA ASP A 234 13.20 22.08 9.28
C ASP A 234 12.17 21.82 8.18
N PHE A 235 11.84 20.56 7.94
CA PHE A 235 10.83 20.19 6.97
C PHE A 235 9.44 20.67 7.38
N TYR A 236 9.02 20.44 8.63
CA TYR A 236 7.69 20.84 9.10
C TYR A 236 7.55 22.36 9.28
N LYS A 237 8.59 23.06 9.75
CA LYS A 237 8.56 24.51 9.91
C LYS A 237 8.55 25.27 8.58
N ASN A 238 9.17 24.73 7.54
CA ASN A 238 9.25 25.37 6.22
C ASN A 238 8.13 24.95 5.26
N THR A 239 7.22 24.10 5.69
CA THR A 239 6.04 23.68 4.90
C THR A 239 4.78 24.03 5.67
N GLU A 240 3.76 24.58 4.98
CA GLU A 240 2.42 24.83 5.54
C GLU A 240 1.70 23.51 5.82
N LYS A 241 2.14 22.77 6.83
CA LYS A 241 1.58 21.44 7.14
C LYS A 241 0.89 21.43 8.48
N SER A 242 -0.22 20.70 8.50
CA SER A 242 -1.01 20.55 9.72
C SER A 242 -0.40 19.52 10.66
N ASP A 243 -0.67 19.68 11.95
CA ASP A 243 -0.22 18.81 13.03
C ASP A 243 -0.59 17.34 12.82
N LYS A 244 -1.73 17.05 12.15
CA LYS A 244 -2.12 15.68 11.82
C LYS A 244 -1.13 14.96 10.88
N ASN A 245 -0.44 15.69 9.99
CA ASN A 245 0.57 15.09 9.12
C ASN A 245 1.80 14.63 9.90
N VAL A 246 2.18 15.35 10.95
CA VAL A 246 3.34 14.99 11.80
C VAL A 246 3.14 13.63 12.46
N VAL A 247 1.97 13.42 13.07
CA VAL A 247 1.62 12.14 13.69
C VAL A 247 1.45 11.04 12.67
N LEU A 248 0.81 11.34 11.53
CA LEU A 248 0.70 10.42 10.41
C LEU A 248 2.07 9.96 9.93
N ASP A 249 2.97 10.90 9.66
CA ASP A 249 4.31 10.62 9.14
C ASP A 249 5.19 9.81 10.10
N TYR A 250 4.84 9.78 11.38
CA TYR A 250 5.52 8.92 12.35
C TYR A 250 4.90 7.52 12.46
N ILE A 251 3.59 7.37 12.25
CA ILE A 251 2.87 6.09 12.39
C ILE A 251 2.93 5.27 11.10
N ALA A 252 2.75 5.90 9.96
CA ALA A 252 2.69 5.26 8.65
C ALA A 252 4.08 5.18 8.04
#